data_1ada4be0e94c93c08cf709375d65d131
#
_entry.id   1ada4be0e94c93c08cf709375d65d131
#
_cell.length_a   1.000
_cell.length_b   1.000
_cell.length_c   1.000
_cell.angle_alpha   90.00
_cell.angle_beta   90.00
_cell.angle_gamma   90.00
#
_symmetry.space_group_name_H-M   'P 1'
#
loop_
_entity.id
_entity.type
_entity.pdbx_description
1 polymer ?
#
loop_
_entity_poly.entity_id
_entity_poly.type
_entity_poly.pdbx_seq_one_letter_code
_entity_poly.pdbx_strand_id
1 'polypeptide(L)'
;YGIAFCEDIGVVAGYEFSPVISADIAFTNGEGRKFKNMDNRYKYGAGITLKPLKGLILRLYGDIYDIPKYLEDNMVKRDKQYSIASFAGYANKYFSIGAEYNRVFNYKFDSKQDANGYSAYTTINITPKMHIYGRFDYFDTAGNMKYDNEGHAIICGFEYSPIRQIRISPNYQSWKSSKGKRENFLLLSVECKI
;
A
#
# COMPACT_ATOMS: atom_id res chain seq x y z
N TYR A 1 -1.52 4.41 -7.19
CA TYR A 1 -1.12 5.70 -6.62
C TYR A 1 0.39 5.95 -6.67
N GLY A 2 1.25 4.92 -6.65
CA GLY A 2 2.70 5.09 -6.72
C GLY A 2 3.32 5.79 -5.49
N ILE A 3 2.72 5.61 -4.31
CA ILE A 3 3.26 6.13 -3.04
C ILE A 3 4.57 5.42 -2.69
N ALA A 4 4.64 4.12 -2.98
CA ALA A 4 5.83 3.28 -2.79
C ALA A 4 5.88 2.19 -3.85
N PHE A 5 7.06 1.61 -4.07
CA PHE A 5 7.19 0.42 -4.89
C PHE A 5 6.59 -0.78 -4.14
N CYS A 6 5.74 -1.55 -4.82
CA CYS A 6 5.15 -2.77 -4.26
C CYS A 6 6.20 -3.86 -3.99
N GLU A 7 7.33 -3.80 -4.70
CA GLU A 7 8.39 -4.80 -4.65
C GLU A 7 9.74 -4.08 -4.71
N ASP A 8 10.63 -4.46 -3.83
CA ASP A 8 11.99 -3.93 -3.75
C ASP A 8 12.98 -5.06 -3.47
N ILE A 9 14.24 -4.86 -3.81
CA ILE A 9 15.31 -5.83 -3.53
C ILE A 9 15.96 -5.44 -2.22
N GLY A 10 16.05 -6.38 -1.28
CA GLY A 10 16.67 -6.10 -0.01
C GLY A 10 16.64 -7.26 0.97
N VAL A 11 16.94 -6.95 2.21
CA VAL A 11 16.90 -7.88 3.34
C VAL A 11 15.94 -7.35 4.39
N VAL A 12 15.11 -8.23 4.91
CA VAL A 12 14.23 -7.95 6.05
C VAL A 12 14.56 -8.94 7.15
N ALA A 13 14.77 -8.44 8.36
CA ALA A 13 14.93 -9.24 9.56
C ALA A 13 13.79 -8.94 10.52
N GLY A 14 13.10 -9.98 10.99
CA GLY A 14 11.99 -9.85 11.92
C GLY A 14 12.22 -10.68 13.17
N TYR A 15 11.66 -10.23 14.29
CA TYR A 15 11.69 -10.93 15.55
C TYR A 15 10.34 -10.88 16.26
N GLU A 16 9.87 -12.05 16.75
CA GLU A 16 8.67 -12.18 17.54
C GLU A 16 9.04 -12.21 19.03
N PHE A 17 8.77 -11.10 19.74
CA PHE A 17 9.01 -11.00 21.18
C PHE A 17 8.00 -11.83 21.99
N SER A 18 6.80 -11.96 21.46
CA SER A 18 5.70 -12.74 22.03
C SER A 18 4.65 -13.03 20.94
N PRO A 19 3.64 -13.87 21.18
CA PRO A 19 2.52 -14.05 20.26
C PRO A 19 1.75 -12.75 19.94
N VAL A 20 1.92 -11.72 20.76
CA VAL A 20 1.22 -10.43 20.64
C VAL A 20 2.06 -9.38 19.95
N ILE A 21 3.39 -9.40 20.09
CA ILE A 21 4.28 -8.32 19.65
C ILE A 21 5.42 -8.88 18.79
N SER A 22 5.57 -8.33 17.59
CA SER A 22 6.73 -8.56 16.72
C SER A 22 7.23 -7.23 16.14
N ALA A 23 8.50 -7.19 15.78
CA ALA A 23 9.10 -6.07 15.08
C ALA A 23 9.98 -6.57 13.93
N ASP A 24 10.18 -5.72 12.95
CA ASP A 24 11.03 -5.98 11.80
C ASP A 24 11.83 -4.74 11.40
N ILE A 25 12.97 -4.98 10.81
CA ILE A 25 13.82 -3.98 10.16
C ILE A 25 14.02 -4.38 8.71
N ALA A 26 14.06 -3.39 7.84
CA ALA A 26 14.24 -3.57 6.41
C ALA A 26 15.41 -2.72 5.90
N PHE A 27 16.20 -3.31 5.04
CA PHE A 27 17.24 -2.65 4.27
C PHE A 27 17.01 -2.99 2.81
N THR A 28 16.63 -2.01 2.00
CA THR A 28 16.24 -2.24 0.61
C THR A 28 16.90 -1.26 -0.35
N ASN A 29 16.88 -1.61 -1.62
CA ASN A 29 17.42 -0.82 -2.70
C ASN A 29 16.75 0.55 -2.85
N GLY A 30 15.41 0.63 -2.65
CA GLY A 30 14.63 1.85 -2.84
C GLY A 30 14.21 2.13 -4.27
N GLU A 31 14.85 1.53 -5.27
CA GLU A 31 14.58 1.75 -6.71
C GLU A 31 13.58 0.74 -7.29
N GLY A 32 13.11 -0.21 -6.47
CA GLY A 32 12.24 -1.30 -6.87
C GLY A 32 12.99 -2.48 -7.50
N ARG A 33 12.28 -3.58 -7.77
CA ARG A 33 12.88 -4.85 -8.20
C ARG A 33 13.53 -4.84 -9.59
N LYS A 34 13.14 -3.90 -10.46
CA LYS A 34 13.59 -3.88 -11.87
C LYS A 34 14.92 -3.16 -12.07
N PHE A 35 15.35 -2.40 -11.10
CA PHE A 35 16.55 -1.59 -11.21
C PHE A 35 17.61 -2.04 -10.21
N LYS A 36 18.86 -2.12 -10.68
CA LYS A 36 20.01 -2.30 -9.78
C LYS A 36 20.29 -0.99 -9.07
N ASN A 37 20.71 -1.07 -7.82
CA ASN A 37 21.26 0.09 -7.14
C ASN A 37 22.53 0.56 -7.87
N MET A 38 22.46 1.71 -8.51
CA MET A 38 23.56 2.28 -9.29
C MET A 38 24.25 3.43 -8.58
N ASP A 39 23.70 3.92 -7.47
CA ASP A 39 24.15 5.13 -6.78
C ASP A 39 24.56 4.90 -5.32
N ASN A 40 24.47 3.67 -4.81
CA ASN A 40 24.72 3.29 -3.41
C ASN A 40 23.82 4.04 -2.40
N ARG A 41 22.61 4.43 -2.83
CA ARG A 41 21.58 4.97 -1.95
C ARG A 41 20.61 3.85 -1.57
N TYR A 42 20.21 3.81 -0.32
CA TYR A 42 19.42 2.72 0.24
C TYR A 42 18.24 3.26 1.03
N LYS A 43 17.25 2.42 1.18
CA LYS A 43 16.08 2.66 1.99
C LYS A 43 16.16 1.80 3.26
N TYR A 44 15.97 2.44 4.40
CA TYR A 44 15.98 1.81 5.72
C TYR A 44 14.59 1.91 6.33
N GLY A 45 14.04 0.81 6.80
CA GLY A 45 12.73 0.77 7.41
C GLY A 45 12.70 -0.03 8.68
N ALA A 46 11.71 0.27 9.52
CA ALA A 46 11.39 -0.50 10.71
C ALA A 46 9.88 -0.56 10.94
N GLY A 47 9.40 -1.67 11.46
CA GLY A 47 8.00 -1.89 11.75
C GLY A 47 7.77 -2.58 13.07
N ILE A 48 6.61 -2.30 13.69
CA ILE A 48 6.10 -3.02 14.83
C ILE A 48 4.69 -3.52 14.53
N THR A 49 4.42 -4.76 14.87
CA THR A 49 3.11 -5.38 14.71
C THR A 49 2.59 -5.86 16.06
N LEU A 50 1.34 -5.53 16.35
CA LEU A 50 0.63 -5.93 17.56
C LEU A 50 -0.56 -6.79 17.16
N LYS A 51 -0.75 -7.93 17.86
CA LYS A 51 -1.89 -8.84 17.73
C LYS A 51 -2.55 -8.99 19.11
N PRO A 52 -3.20 -7.93 19.65
CA PRO A 52 -3.66 -7.90 21.03
C PRO A 52 -4.80 -8.87 21.33
N LEU A 53 -5.53 -9.28 20.28
CA LEU A 53 -6.58 -10.30 20.37
C LEU A 53 -6.71 -11.06 19.04
N LYS A 54 -7.38 -12.22 19.10
CA LYS A 54 -7.56 -13.06 17.92
C LYS A 54 -8.28 -12.32 16.80
N GLY A 55 -7.64 -12.26 15.64
CA GLY A 55 -8.18 -11.61 14.45
C GLY A 55 -7.83 -10.13 14.32
N LEU A 56 -7.37 -9.43 15.37
CA LEU A 56 -6.95 -8.03 15.30
C LEU A 56 -5.45 -7.92 15.06
N ILE A 57 -5.09 -7.12 14.07
CA ILE A 57 -3.70 -6.78 13.74
C ILE A 57 -3.61 -5.26 13.67
N LEU A 58 -2.64 -4.72 14.40
CA LEU A 58 -2.23 -3.32 14.31
C LEU A 58 -0.77 -3.29 13.87
N ARG A 59 -0.44 -2.43 12.92
CA ARG A 59 0.95 -2.27 12.46
C ARG A 59 1.29 -0.80 12.29
N LEU A 60 2.48 -0.45 12.76
CA LEU A 60 3.12 0.82 12.48
C LEU A 60 4.45 0.52 11.78
N TYR A 61 4.73 1.24 10.71
CA TYR A 61 5.95 1.13 9.93
C TYR A 61 6.47 2.52 9.58
N GLY A 62 7.77 2.69 9.52
CA GLY A 62 8.39 3.89 9.01
C GLY A 62 9.66 3.58 8.24
N ASP A 63 9.97 4.42 7.26
CA ASP A 63 11.20 4.31 6.50
C ASP A 63 11.82 5.67 6.14
N ILE A 64 13.11 5.61 5.82
CA ILE A 64 13.91 6.73 5.33
C ILE A 64 14.57 6.28 4.03
N TYR A 65 14.45 7.09 3.00
CA TYR A 65 15.12 6.88 1.72
C TYR A 65 15.99 8.08 1.36
N ASP A 66 17.28 7.83 1.14
CA ASP A 66 18.24 8.85 0.73
C ASP A 66 17.93 9.38 -0.68
N ILE A 67 18.35 10.61 -0.96
CA ILE A 67 18.15 11.24 -2.27
C ILE A 67 18.91 10.42 -3.33
N PRO A 68 18.24 9.88 -4.35
CA PRO A 68 18.91 9.21 -5.47
C PRO A 68 19.89 10.15 -6.17
N LYS A 69 21.07 9.66 -6.50
CA LYS A 69 22.17 10.46 -7.07
C LYS A 69 21.78 11.20 -8.35
N TYR A 70 20.93 10.59 -9.18
CA TYR A 70 20.44 11.22 -10.42
C TYR A 70 19.53 12.46 -10.18
N LEU A 71 19.12 12.69 -8.93
CA LEU A 71 18.32 13.87 -8.53
C LEU A 71 19.17 14.95 -7.87
N GLU A 72 20.45 14.69 -7.52
CA GLU A 72 21.30 15.66 -6.80
C GLU A 72 21.68 16.88 -7.65
N ASP A 73 21.74 16.74 -8.98
CA ASP A 73 22.19 17.79 -9.91
C ASP A 73 21.10 18.77 -10.37
N ASN A 74 19.90 18.70 -9.81
CA ASN A 74 18.78 19.55 -10.22
C ASN A 74 18.71 20.83 -9.37
N MET A 75 18.31 21.97 -9.99
CA MET A 75 18.13 23.27 -9.32
C MET A 75 17.01 23.27 -8.24
N VAL A 76 16.27 22.19 -8.07
CA VAL A 76 15.21 22.04 -7.07
C VAL A 76 15.83 21.59 -5.75
N LYS A 77 15.47 22.25 -4.66
CA LYS A 77 15.89 21.83 -3.32
C LYS A 77 15.32 20.44 -3.01
N ARG A 78 16.18 19.46 -2.96
CA ARG A 78 15.86 18.06 -2.63
C ARG A 78 16.15 17.77 -1.16
N ASP A 79 15.40 16.82 -0.61
CA ASP A 79 15.62 16.32 0.74
C ASP A 79 15.29 14.82 0.81
N LYS A 80 15.79 14.14 1.84
CA LYS A 80 15.48 12.73 2.09
C LYS A 80 13.97 12.55 2.22
N GLN A 81 13.48 11.46 1.68
CA GLN A 81 12.08 11.07 1.83
C GLN A 81 11.89 10.24 3.10
N TYR A 82 10.86 10.55 3.87
CA TYR A 82 10.45 9.79 5.04
C TYR A 82 9.04 9.29 4.83
N SER A 83 8.78 8.04 5.24
CA SER A 83 7.42 7.49 5.14
C SER A 83 6.99 6.95 6.51
N ILE A 84 5.70 7.12 6.81
CA ILE A 84 5.04 6.49 7.94
C ILE A 84 3.80 5.80 7.41
N ALA A 85 3.62 4.53 7.76
CA ALA A 85 2.45 3.74 7.43
C ALA A 85 1.84 3.17 8.70
N SER A 86 0.54 3.27 8.86
CA SER A 86 -0.22 2.65 9.93
C SER A 86 -1.34 1.79 9.36
N PHE A 87 -1.52 0.63 9.93
CA PHE A 87 -2.52 -0.34 9.52
C PHE A 87 -3.27 -0.86 10.75
N ALA A 88 -4.59 -0.99 10.61
CA ALA A 88 -5.46 -1.69 11.54
C ALA A 88 -6.37 -2.64 10.76
N GLY A 89 -6.40 -3.90 11.14
CA GLY A 89 -7.24 -4.90 10.49
C GLY A 89 -7.82 -5.89 11.47
N TYR A 90 -9.06 -6.28 11.24
CA TYR A 90 -9.74 -7.31 12.00
C TYR A 90 -10.35 -8.34 11.04
N ALA A 91 -10.19 -9.61 11.36
CA ALA A 91 -10.77 -10.70 10.58
C ALA A 91 -11.34 -11.78 11.50
N ASN A 92 -12.49 -12.30 11.11
CA ASN A 92 -13.12 -13.48 11.70
C ASN A 92 -13.70 -14.37 10.59
N LYS A 93 -14.48 -15.38 10.96
CA LYS A 93 -15.09 -16.33 9.98
C LYS A 93 -16.16 -15.68 9.09
N TYR A 94 -16.73 -14.55 9.49
CA TYR A 94 -17.84 -13.90 8.77
C TYR A 94 -17.39 -12.75 7.91
N PHE A 95 -16.40 -11.99 8.37
CA PHE A 95 -15.90 -10.82 7.64
C PHE A 95 -14.46 -10.49 7.98
N SER A 96 -13.84 -9.72 7.11
CA SER A 96 -12.61 -8.99 7.37
C SER A 96 -12.81 -7.50 7.05
N ILE A 97 -12.18 -6.64 7.84
CA ILE A 97 -12.14 -5.19 7.62
C ILE A 97 -10.73 -4.70 7.90
N GLY A 98 -10.25 -3.75 7.12
CA GLY A 98 -8.96 -3.12 7.33
C GLY A 98 -8.97 -1.67 6.89
N ALA A 99 -8.12 -0.88 7.54
CA ALA A 99 -7.85 0.50 7.18
C ALA A 99 -6.34 0.76 7.24
N GLU A 100 -5.87 1.61 6.36
CA GLU A 100 -4.47 1.97 6.23
C GLU A 100 -4.34 3.47 6.02
N TYR A 101 -3.37 4.08 6.66
CA TYR A 101 -2.94 5.44 6.45
C TYR A 101 -1.46 5.48 6.17
N ASN A 102 -1.08 6.16 5.10
CA ASN A 102 0.31 6.36 4.68
C ASN A 102 0.57 7.86 4.56
N ARG A 103 1.67 8.33 5.15
CA ARG A 103 2.19 9.67 4.94
C ARG A 103 3.63 9.62 4.47
N VAL A 104 3.91 10.36 3.42
CA VAL A 104 5.25 10.53 2.87
C VAL A 104 5.63 11.99 2.95
N PHE A 105 6.67 12.27 3.70
CA PHE A 105 7.29 13.59 3.79
C PHE A 105 8.34 13.73 2.69
N ASN A 106 8.48 14.91 2.13
CA ASN A 106 9.35 15.18 0.99
C ASN A 106 9.07 14.24 -0.20
N TYR A 107 7.78 14.12 -0.54
CA TYR A 107 7.33 13.21 -1.61
C TYR A 107 8.07 13.48 -2.91
N LYS A 108 8.60 12.42 -3.52
CA LYS A 108 9.50 12.50 -4.68
C LYS A 108 10.75 13.35 -4.41
N PHE A 109 11.21 13.35 -3.15
CA PHE A 109 12.39 14.09 -2.69
C PHE A 109 12.27 15.62 -2.77
N ASP A 110 11.06 16.16 -2.95
CA ASP A 110 10.82 17.60 -2.94
C ASP A 110 10.51 18.05 -1.50
N SER A 111 11.38 18.90 -0.93
CA SER A 111 11.27 19.38 0.46
C SER A 111 10.02 20.23 0.75
N LYS A 112 9.24 20.57 -0.25
CA LYS A 112 7.99 21.34 -0.13
C LYS A 112 6.75 20.51 -0.43
N GLN A 113 6.89 19.23 -0.61
CA GLN A 113 5.83 18.36 -1.06
C GLN A 113 5.66 17.15 -0.14
N ASP A 114 4.50 17.00 0.46
CA ASP A 114 4.11 15.81 1.22
C ASP A 114 3.01 15.05 0.47
N ALA A 115 2.79 13.80 0.83
CA ALA A 115 1.69 13.01 0.29
C ALA A 115 1.00 12.19 1.38
N ASN A 116 -0.31 12.02 1.25
CA ASN A 116 -1.14 11.20 2.13
C ASN A 116 -1.91 10.19 1.32
N GLY A 117 -1.97 8.97 1.82
CA GLY A 117 -2.76 7.88 1.25
C GLY A 117 -3.63 7.25 2.33
N TYR A 118 -4.87 6.99 1.98
CA TYR A 118 -5.86 6.34 2.85
C TYR A 118 -6.45 5.16 2.09
N SER A 119 -6.56 4.02 2.74
CA SER A 119 -7.26 2.85 2.22
C SER A 119 -8.19 2.29 3.28
N ALA A 120 -9.37 1.87 2.88
CA ALA A 120 -10.27 1.08 3.70
C ALA A 120 -10.86 -0.05 2.85
N TYR A 121 -10.93 -1.25 3.40
CA TYR A 121 -11.44 -2.40 2.67
C TYR A 121 -12.15 -3.39 3.58
N THR A 122 -13.08 -4.11 3.00
CA THR A 122 -13.85 -5.14 3.69
C THR A 122 -14.14 -6.31 2.77
N THR A 123 -14.25 -7.48 3.38
CA THR A 123 -14.78 -8.67 2.73
C THR A 123 -15.81 -9.30 3.66
N ILE A 124 -16.96 -9.67 3.13
CA ILE A 124 -18.03 -10.36 3.84
C ILE A 124 -18.15 -11.77 3.27
N ASN A 125 -18.01 -12.76 4.13
CA ASN A 125 -18.11 -14.17 3.78
C ASN A 125 -19.57 -14.64 3.89
N ILE A 126 -20.30 -14.65 2.76
CA ILE A 126 -21.71 -15.09 2.72
C ILE A 126 -21.78 -16.60 2.93
N THR A 127 -20.95 -17.34 2.21
CA THR A 127 -20.78 -18.78 2.33
C THR A 127 -19.28 -19.13 2.19
N PRO A 128 -18.84 -20.38 2.43
CA PRO A 128 -17.46 -20.79 2.17
C PRO A 128 -17.00 -20.62 0.71
N LYS A 129 -17.95 -20.43 -0.22
CA LYS A 129 -17.68 -20.29 -1.65
C LYS A 129 -18.01 -18.92 -2.21
N MET A 130 -18.63 -18.04 -1.41
CA MET A 130 -19.20 -16.75 -1.91
C MET A 130 -18.81 -15.62 -0.97
N HIS A 131 -18.16 -14.59 -1.53
CA HIS A 131 -17.71 -13.41 -0.81
C HIS A 131 -18.14 -12.14 -1.53
N ILE A 132 -18.44 -11.11 -0.78
CA ILE A 132 -18.61 -9.74 -1.29
C ILE A 132 -17.46 -8.93 -0.72
N TYR A 133 -16.88 -8.07 -1.54
CA TYR A 133 -15.80 -7.21 -1.08
C TYR A 133 -15.96 -5.77 -1.60
N GLY A 134 -15.37 -4.85 -0.84
CA GLY A 134 -15.29 -3.45 -1.22
C GLY A 134 -13.98 -2.84 -0.74
N ARG A 135 -13.47 -1.88 -1.51
CA ARG A 135 -12.28 -1.10 -1.20
C ARG A 135 -12.48 0.34 -1.62
N PHE A 136 -12.05 1.25 -0.77
CA PHE A 136 -11.95 2.67 -1.05
C PHE A 136 -10.52 3.11 -0.82
N ASP A 137 -9.95 3.83 -1.78
CA ASP A 137 -8.64 4.45 -1.67
C ASP A 137 -8.75 5.93 -1.96
N TYR A 138 -7.99 6.74 -1.21
CA TYR A 138 -7.84 8.17 -1.43
C TYR A 138 -6.38 8.54 -1.37
N PHE A 139 -5.93 9.36 -2.32
CA PHE A 139 -4.57 9.87 -2.38
C PHE A 139 -4.60 11.37 -2.59
N ASP A 140 -3.83 12.09 -1.78
CA ASP A 140 -3.71 13.55 -1.82
C ASP A 140 -2.27 13.97 -1.60
N THR A 141 -1.87 15.07 -2.23
CA THR A 141 -0.57 15.69 -2.00
C THR A 141 -0.75 17.07 -1.40
N ALA A 142 0.04 17.38 -0.38
CA ALA A 142 0.10 18.67 0.28
C ALA A 142 1.39 19.40 -0.15
N GLY A 143 1.25 20.54 -0.80
CA GLY A 143 2.38 21.31 -1.31
C GLY A 143 2.01 22.14 -2.52
N ASN A 144 3.04 22.65 -3.23
CA ASN A 144 2.85 23.58 -4.34
C ASN A 144 2.45 22.90 -5.66
N MET A 145 2.69 21.59 -5.77
CA MET A 145 2.38 20.83 -6.98
C MET A 145 1.27 19.81 -6.70
N LYS A 146 0.26 19.81 -7.57
CA LYS A 146 -0.78 18.81 -7.63
C LYS A 146 -0.43 17.79 -8.72
N TYR A 147 -0.44 16.51 -8.34
CA TYR A 147 -0.13 15.41 -9.24
C TYR A 147 -1.39 14.85 -9.89
N ASP A 148 -1.26 14.32 -11.10
CA ASP A 148 -2.39 13.76 -11.85
C ASP A 148 -2.95 12.47 -11.23
N ASN A 149 -2.16 11.81 -10.38
CA ASN A 149 -2.56 10.61 -9.65
C ASN A 149 -3.25 10.88 -8.31
N GLU A 150 -3.50 12.14 -7.93
CA GLU A 150 -4.36 12.46 -6.79
C GLU A 150 -5.81 12.10 -7.10
N GLY A 151 -6.55 11.70 -6.07
CA GLY A 151 -7.96 11.38 -6.23
C GLY A 151 -8.39 10.17 -5.41
N HIS A 152 -9.46 9.54 -5.84
CA HIS A 152 -9.99 8.38 -5.13
C HIS A 152 -10.33 7.23 -6.08
N ALA A 153 -10.25 6.02 -5.56
CA ALA A 153 -10.68 4.81 -6.24
C ALA A 153 -11.71 4.06 -5.38
N ILE A 154 -12.66 3.44 -6.05
CA ILE A 154 -13.64 2.53 -5.46
C ILE A 154 -13.55 1.23 -6.22
N ILE A 155 -13.44 0.13 -5.50
CA ILE A 155 -13.51 -1.22 -6.04
C ILE A 155 -14.57 -1.97 -5.25
N CYS A 156 -15.51 -2.61 -5.92
CA CYS A 156 -16.44 -3.52 -5.27
C CYS A 156 -16.74 -4.70 -6.18
N GLY A 157 -16.98 -5.84 -5.58
CA GLY A 157 -17.19 -7.05 -6.35
C GLY A 157 -17.75 -8.18 -5.52
N PHE A 158 -18.04 -9.23 -6.25
CA PHE A 158 -18.49 -10.50 -5.73
C PHE A 158 -17.49 -11.57 -6.19
N GLU A 159 -17.12 -12.49 -5.30
CA GLU A 159 -16.26 -13.62 -5.60
C GLU A 159 -17.03 -14.92 -5.40
N TYR A 160 -16.96 -15.80 -6.39
CA TYR A 160 -17.51 -17.15 -6.34
C TYR A 160 -16.43 -18.18 -6.65
N SER A 161 -16.26 -19.15 -5.73
CA SER A 161 -15.30 -20.25 -5.85
C SER A 161 -16.06 -21.57 -6.02
N PRO A 162 -16.40 -22.00 -7.25
CA PRO A 162 -17.08 -23.27 -7.49
C PRO A 162 -16.28 -24.46 -6.95
N ILE A 163 -14.97 -24.42 -7.15
CA ILE A 163 -13.99 -25.38 -6.62
C ILE A 163 -12.79 -24.61 -6.06
N ARG A 164 -11.93 -25.26 -5.28
CA ARG A 164 -10.77 -24.64 -4.62
C ARG A 164 -9.76 -24.00 -5.59
N GLN A 165 -9.70 -24.51 -6.82
CA GLN A 165 -8.75 -24.08 -7.84
C GLN A 165 -9.26 -22.90 -8.68
N ILE A 166 -10.55 -22.61 -8.68
CA ILE A 166 -11.14 -21.58 -9.55
C ILE A 166 -11.86 -20.55 -8.69
N ARG A 167 -11.54 -19.27 -8.95
CA ARG A 167 -12.26 -18.11 -8.44
C ARG A 167 -12.72 -17.25 -9.58
N ILE A 168 -13.95 -16.83 -9.55
CA ILE A 168 -14.58 -15.97 -10.55
C ILE A 168 -15.09 -14.74 -9.82
N SER A 169 -14.68 -13.55 -10.27
CA SER A 169 -15.01 -12.30 -9.59
C SER A 169 -15.42 -11.23 -10.59
N PRO A 170 -16.72 -11.05 -10.87
CA PRO A 170 -17.22 -9.83 -11.46
C PRO A 170 -16.99 -8.67 -10.49
N ASN A 171 -16.44 -7.56 -10.98
CA ASN A 171 -16.16 -6.41 -10.16
C ASN A 171 -16.34 -5.10 -10.92
N TYR A 172 -16.65 -4.07 -10.15
CA TYR A 172 -16.71 -2.69 -10.59
C TYR A 172 -15.52 -1.94 -10.00
N GLN A 173 -14.85 -1.18 -10.85
CA GLN A 173 -13.77 -0.30 -10.45
C GLN A 173 -14.07 1.11 -10.96
N SER A 174 -13.92 2.10 -10.09
CA SER A 174 -14.06 3.50 -10.43
C SER A 174 -12.83 4.26 -9.95
N TRP A 175 -12.25 5.02 -10.85
CA TRP A 175 -11.15 5.92 -10.56
C TRP A 175 -11.55 7.35 -10.88
N LYS A 176 -11.27 8.29 -9.98
CA LYS A 176 -11.43 9.72 -10.23
C LYS A 176 -10.17 10.45 -9.83
N SER A 177 -9.42 10.94 -10.82
CA SER A 177 -8.32 11.87 -10.59
C SER A 177 -8.84 13.25 -10.21
N SER A 178 -8.07 14.00 -9.43
CA SER A 178 -8.37 15.40 -9.09
C SER A 178 -8.46 16.32 -10.30
N LYS A 179 -7.69 16.03 -11.36
CA LYS A 179 -7.62 16.82 -12.60
C LYS A 179 -8.35 16.18 -13.79
N GLY A 180 -8.77 14.92 -13.65
CA GLY A 180 -9.32 14.13 -14.74
C GLY A 180 -10.81 13.82 -14.63
N LYS A 181 -11.33 13.19 -15.66
CA LYS A 181 -12.66 12.60 -15.65
C LYS A 181 -12.67 11.31 -14.82
N ARG A 182 -13.84 10.94 -14.33
CA ARG A 182 -14.05 9.63 -13.70
C ARG A 182 -13.99 8.54 -14.77
N GLU A 183 -13.19 7.54 -14.52
CA GLU A 183 -13.12 6.32 -15.31
C GLU A 183 -13.82 5.19 -14.56
N ASN A 184 -14.61 4.39 -15.26
CA ASN A 184 -15.37 3.30 -14.69
C ASN A 184 -15.16 2.04 -15.52
N PHE A 185 -14.94 0.92 -14.85
CA PHE A 185 -14.69 -0.37 -15.46
C PHE A 185 -15.57 -1.44 -14.83
N LEU A 186 -16.15 -2.27 -15.67
CA LEU A 186 -16.75 -3.55 -15.27
C LEU A 186 -15.81 -4.66 -15.75
N LEU A 187 -15.31 -5.43 -14.83
CA LEU A 187 -14.31 -6.45 -15.09
C LEU A 187 -14.78 -7.82 -14.61
N LEU A 188 -14.37 -8.86 -15.32
CA LEU A 188 -14.47 -10.23 -14.86
C LEU A 188 -13.07 -10.78 -14.63
N SER A 189 -12.72 -10.99 -13.37
CA SER A 189 -11.45 -11.59 -12.98
C SER A 189 -11.64 -13.09 -12.77
N VAL A 190 -10.73 -13.88 -13.33
CA VAL A 190 -10.70 -15.34 -13.16
C VAL A 190 -9.32 -15.74 -12.67
N GLU A 191 -9.25 -16.39 -11.52
CA GLU A 191 -8.03 -16.98 -10.96
C GLU A 191 -8.13 -18.50 -11.08
N CYS A 192 -7.06 -19.09 -11.63
CA CYS A 192 -6.88 -20.55 -11.67
C CYS A 192 -5.60 -20.91 -10.91
N LYS A 193 -5.73 -21.76 -9.88
CA LYS A 193 -4.59 -22.31 -9.13
C LYS A 193 -4.26 -23.69 -9.68
N ILE A 194 -3.05 -23.85 -10.14
CA ILE A 194 -2.47 -25.11 -10.62
C ILE A 194 -1.79 -25.84 -9.46
#